data_94d1d45fb8413414f54c1813e78feb7f
#
_entry.id   94d1d45fb8413414f54c1813e78feb7f
#
_cell.length_a   1.000
_cell.length_b   1.000
_cell.length_c   1.000
_cell.angle_alpha   90.00
_cell.angle_beta   90.00
_cell.angle_gamma   90.00
#
_symmetry.space_group_name_H-M   'P 1'
#
loop_
_entity.id
_entity.type
_entity.pdbx_description
1 polymer ?
#
loop_
_entity_poly.entity_id
_entity_poly.type
_entity_poly.pdbx_seq_one_letter_code
_entity_poly.pdbx_strand_id
1 'polypeptide(L)'
;IGDDRLEMIEAQRRINAAGSMRALCLLSFEAVQKAALAQEEGERSRISTPSLIIFDYQMAKKEDFASVLFLRRQQSLGGVPLFFMTEKRSEELDEECYEKGATVVVHKPFSRAGIMRIERTAWQHEATKNYEIMLQKQAGDLQEAKEIIRLNKQLQSRNQLLHQIFGRYFSDNVVDSILEDPKGAVIGGEKRKLTVMMADLRGFTAM
;
A
#
# COMPACT_ATOMS: atom_id res chain seq x y z
N ILE A 1 3.30 -25.44 -35.16
CA ILE A 1 3.75 -25.38 -33.73
C ILE A 1 5.09 -24.64 -33.62
N GLY A 2 5.88 -24.52 -34.70
CA GLY A 2 7.19 -23.83 -34.71
C GLY A 2 7.11 -22.30 -34.79
N ASP A 3 6.17 -21.76 -35.56
CA ASP A 3 6.09 -20.32 -35.84
C ASP A 3 5.60 -19.47 -34.69
N ASP A 4 4.57 -19.91 -33.98
CA ASP A 4 3.98 -19.15 -32.84
C ASP A 4 5.00 -18.84 -31.74
N ARG A 5 5.91 -19.80 -31.45
CA ARG A 5 6.96 -19.61 -30.42
C ARG A 5 8.04 -18.63 -30.83
N LEU A 6 8.44 -18.68 -32.09
CA LEU A 6 9.44 -17.77 -32.65
C LEU A 6 8.93 -16.34 -32.67
N GLU A 7 7.67 -16.13 -33.03
CA GLU A 7 7.03 -14.83 -33.02
C GLU A 7 6.91 -14.21 -31.63
N MET A 8 6.58 -14.99 -30.61
CA MET A 8 6.55 -14.52 -29.23
C MET A 8 7.94 -14.11 -28.74
N ILE A 9 8.98 -14.86 -29.11
CA ILE A 9 10.37 -14.50 -28.79
C ILE A 9 10.79 -13.23 -29.54
N GLU A 10 10.37 -13.06 -30.78
CA GLU A 10 10.64 -11.84 -31.53
C GLU A 10 9.89 -10.62 -30.95
N ALA A 11 8.64 -10.80 -30.56
CA ALA A 11 7.87 -9.79 -29.82
C ALA A 11 8.59 -9.35 -28.53
N GLN A 12 9.06 -10.32 -27.73
CA GLN A 12 9.86 -10.05 -26.54
C GLN A 12 11.12 -9.24 -26.87
N ARG A 13 11.86 -9.60 -27.92
CA ARG A 13 13.06 -8.88 -28.35
C ARG A 13 12.75 -7.43 -28.74
N ARG A 14 11.67 -7.21 -29.48
CA ARG A 14 11.24 -5.86 -29.91
C ARG A 14 10.83 -4.99 -28.72
N ILE A 15 10.09 -5.53 -27.76
CA ILE A 15 9.71 -4.82 -26.54
C ILE A 15 10.95 -4.47 -25.72
N ASN A 16 11.86 -5.43 -25.53
CA ASN A 16 13.11 -5.19 -24.80
C ASN A 16 14.03 -4.19 -25.50
N ALA A 17 14.03 -4.17 -26.84
CA ALA A 17 14.83 -3.24 -27.64
C ALA A 17 14.29 -1.79 -27.56
N ALA A 18 13.01 -1.61 -27.25
CA ALA A 18 12.44 -0.29 -26.99
C ALA A 18 12.97 0.35 -25.68
N GLY A 19 13.56 -0.47 -24.79
CA GLY A 19 14.36 -0.01 -23.64
C GLY A 19 13.57 0.45 -22.41
N SER A 20 12.25 0.66 -22.54
CA SER A 20 11.40 1.17 -21.46
C SER A 20 10.81 0.07 -20.57
N MET A 21 10.76 -1.17 -21.05
CA MET A 21 10.17 -2.32 -20.36
C MET A 21 11.03 -3.58 -20.50
N ARG A 22 10.87 -4.49 -19.55
CA ARG A 22 11.41 -5.86 -19.65
C ARG A 22 10.26 -6.82 -19.93
N ALA A 23 10.32 -7.55 -21.02
CA ALA A 23 9.37 -8.59 -21.35
C ALA A 23 9.93 -9.96 -20.96
N LEU A 24 9.10 -10.79 -20.34
CA LEU A 24 9.34 -12.20 -20.09
C LEU A 24 8.39 -13.02 -20.97
N CYS A 25 8.93 -13.96 -21.74
CA CYS A 25 8.14 -14.85 -22.57
C CYS A 25 7.93 -16.17 -21.87
N LEU A 26 6.66 -16.54 -21.62
CA LEU A 26 6.24 -17.82 -21.06
C LEU A 26 5.50 -18.61 -22.15
N LEU A 27 6.02 -19.78 -22.51
CA LEU A 27 5.57 -20.52 -23.70
C LEU A 27 4.63 -21.69 -23.37
N SER A 28 4.19 -21.83 -22.13
CA SER A 28 3.24 -22.86 -21.72
C SER A 28 2.41 -22.43 -20.51
N PHE A 29 1.23 -23.03 -20.34
CA PHE A 29 0.37 -22.80 -19.19
C PHE A 29 1.08 -23.18 -17.87
N GLU A 30 1.82 -24.27 -17.86
CA GLU A 30 2.59 -24.69 -16.68
C GLU A 30 3.64 -23.66 -16.28
N ALA A 31 4.31 -23.02 -17.25
CA ALA A 31 5.24 -21.94 -16.98
C ALA A 31 4.55 -20.70 -16.40
N VAL A 32 3.34 -20.37 -16.87
CA VAL A 32 2.51 -19.28 -16.34
C VAL A 32 2.09 -19.57 -14.90
N GLN A 33 1.61 -20.79 -14.63
CA GLN A 33 1.23 -21.22 -13.27
C GLN A 33 2.40 -21.12 -12.30
N LYS A 34 3.55 -21.67 -12.68
CA LYS A 34 4.77 -21.63 -11.85
C LYS A 34 5.23 -20.21 -11.57
N ALA A 35 5.20 -19.32 -12.56
CA ALA A 35 5.55 -17.93 -12.40
C ALA A 35 4.58 -17.17 -11.48
N ALA A 36 3.28 -17.46 -11.57
CA ALA A 36 2.24 -16.84 -10.75
C ALA A 36 2.34 -17.31 -9.28
N LEU A 37 2.50 -18.60 -9.03
CA LEU A 37 2.62 -19.17 -7.68
C LEU A 37 3.89 -18.70 -6.98
N ALA A 38 5.01 -18.59 -7.68
CA ALA A 38 6.26 -18.07 -7.12
C ALA A 38 6.14 -16.61 -6.63
N GLN A 39 5.18 -15.83 -7.14
CA GLN A 39 4.90 -14.49 -6.66
C GLN A 39 4.07 -14.47 -5.36
N GLU A 40 3.16 -15.42 -5.17
CA GLU A 40 2.32 -15.49 -3.98
C GLU A 40 3.08 -16.00 -2.75
N GLU A 41 4.04 -16.89 -2.94
CA GLU A 41 4.84 -17.48 -1.85
C GLU A 41 5.89 -16.52 -1.27
N GLY A 42 6.00 -15.30 -1.79
CA GLY A 42 6.95 -14.29 -1.28
C GLY A 42 8.41 -14.69 -1.45
N GLU A 43 8.68 -15.78 -2.17
CA GLU A 43 10.03 -16.10 -2.58
C GLU A 43 10.59 -14.90 -3.36
N ARG A 44 11.85 -14.57 -3.12
CA ARG A 44 12.59 -13.52 -3.85
C ARG A 44 12.67 -13.89 -5.34
N SER A 45 11.53 -14.03 -5.96
CA SER A 45 11.40 -14.23 -7.39
C SER A 45 12.01 -13.02 -8.08
N ARG A 46 12.92 -13.25 -9.01
CA ARG A 46 13.49 -12.20 -9.87
C ARG A 46 12.43 -11.55 -10.76
N ILE A 47 11.18 -11.98 -10.66
CA ILE A 47 10.05 -11.54 -11.46
C ILE A 47 9.18 -10.66 -10.56
N SER A 48 9.26 -9.33 -10.73
CA SER A 48 8.31 -8.39 -10.13
C SER A 48 6.90 -8.63 -10.71
N THR A 49 5.86 -8.21 -9.99
CA THR A 49 4.49 -8.23 -10.51
C THR A 49 4.46 -7.54 -11.88
N PRO A 50 3.96 -8.18 -12.92
CA PRO A 50 3.94 -7.58 -14.26
C PRO A 50 3.00 -6.37 -14.30
N SER A 51 3.41 -5.33 -15.03
CA SER A 51 2.56 -4.15 -15.27
C SER A 51 1.57 -4.40 -16.43
N LEU A 52 1.74 -5.50 -17.17
CA LEU A 52 0.93 -5.87 -18.32
C LEU A 52 1.20 -7.33 -18.71
N ILE A 53 0.18 -8.02 -19.20
CA ILE A 53 0.27 -9.40 -19.68
C ILE A 53 -0.17 -9.45 -21.14
N ILE A 54 0.60 -10.13 -21.99
CA ILE A 54 0.24 -10.33 -23.40
C ILE A 54 0.07 -11.82 -23.65
N PHE A 55 -1.08 -12.20 -24.19
CA PHE A 55 -1.37 -13.54 -24.67
C PHE A 55 -1.42 -13.58 -26.18
N ASP A 56 -0.83 -14.62 -26.75
CA ASP A 56 -1.15 -15.02 -28.11
C ASP A 56 -2.55 -15.65 -28.12
N TYR A 57 -3.45 -15.09 -28.95
CA TYR A 57 -4.83 -15.56 -29.01
C TYR A 57 -4.93 -17.02 -29.41
N GLN A 58 -4.14 -17.49 -30.40
CA GLN A 58 -4.20 -18.87 -30.86
C GLN A 58 -3.74 -19.85 -29.77
N MET A 59 -2.71 -19.47 -29.00
CA MET A 59 -2.25 -20.26 -27.88
C MET A 59 -3.31 -20.33 -26.76
N ALA A 60 -3.88 -19.20 -26.41
CA ALA A 60 -4.93 -19.15 -25.38
C ALA A 60 -6.17 -19.95 -25.79
N LYS A 61 -6.56 -19.88 -27.06
CA LYS A 61 -7.71 -20.63 -27.59
C LYS A 61 -7.46 -22.14 -27.61
N LYS A 62 -6.26 -22.62 -27.89
CA LYS A 62 -5.89 -24.03 -27.80
C LYS A 62 -6.08 -24.62 -26.41
N GLU A 63 -5.95 -23.81 -25.37
CA GLU A 63 -6.10 -24.17 -23.95
C GLU A 63 -7.47 -23.77 -23.38
N ASP A 64 -8.45 -23.46 -24.23
CA ASP A 64 -9.75 -22.95 -23.84
C ASP A 64 -9.67 -21.75 -22.85
N PHE A 65 -8.71 -20.89 -23.05
CA PHE A 65 -8.42 -19.72 -22.21
C PHE A 65 -8.13 -20.08 -20.73
N ALA A 66 -7.75 -21.30 -20.44
CA ALA A 66 -7.47 -21.74 -19.07
C ALA A 66 -6.41 -20.89 -18.37
N SER A 67 -5.34 -20.53 -19.09
CA SER A 67 -4.28 -19.62 -18.58
C SER A 67 -4.82 -18.25 -18.19
N VAL A 68 -5.71 -17.69 -18.99
CA VAL A 68 -6.32 -16.37 -18.74
C VAL A 68 -7.21 -16.43 -17.49
N LEU A 69 -8.08 -17.43 -17.41
CA LEU A 69 -8.97 -17.62 -16.27
C LEU A 69 -8.18 -17.88 -14.98
N PHE A 70 -7.10 -18.62 -15.05
CA PHE A 70 -6.21 -18.85 -13.91
C PHE A 70 -5.62 -17.54 -13.42
N LEU A 71 -5.04 -16.70 -14.29
CA LEU A 71 -4.42 -15.44 -13.90
C LEU A 71 -5.44 -14.44 -13.35
N ARG A 72 -6.65 -14.42 -13.89
CA ARG A 72 -7.73 -13.54 -13.39
C ARG A 72 -8.20 -13.89 -11.98
N ARG A 73 -8.01 -15.13 -11.54
CA ARG A 73 -8.34 -15.58 -10.16
C ARG A 73 -7.24 -15.26 -9.16
N GLN A 74 -6.02 -14.95 -9.61
CA GLN A 74 -4.93 -14.60 -8.72
C GLN A 74 -5.10 -13.18 -8.19
N GLN A 75 -5.01 -13.00 -6.87
CA GLN A 75 -5.22 -11.72 -6.22
C GLN A 75 -4.22 -10.65 -6.70
N SER A 76 -2.97 -11.02 -6.94
CA SER A 76 -1.89 -10.12 -7.38
C SER A 76 -1.94 -9.79 -8.87
N LEU A 77 -2.59 -10.61 -9.69
CA LEU A 77 -2.56 -10.53 -11.16
C LEU A 77 -3.93 -10.23 -11.80
N GLY A 78 -5.02 -10.39 -11.03
CA GLY A 78 -6.38 -10.24 -11.56
C GLY A 78 -6.70 -8.87 -12.15
N GLY A 79 -6.11 -7.80 -11.60
CA GLY A 79 -6.26 -6.42 -12.09
C GLY A 79 -5.25 -6.00 -13.16
N VAL A 80 -4.26 -6.83 -13.50
CA VAL A 80 -3.23 -6.47 -14.49
C VAL A 80 -3.85 -6.39 -15.89
N PRO A 81 -3.56 -5.33 -16.69
CA PRO A 81 -4.03 -5.22 -18.06
C PRO A 81 -3.61 -6.42 -18.90
N LEU A 82 -4.58 -6.95 -19.65
CA LEU A 82 -4.40 -8.13 -20.48
C LEU A 82 -4.56 -7.76 -21.94
N PHE A 83 -3.58 -8.08 -22.74
CA PHE A 83 -3.58 -7.89 -24.18
C PHE A 83 -3.69 -9.25 -24.88
N PHE A 84 -4.54 -9.30 -25.89
CA PHE A 84 -4.48 -10.41 -26.86
C PHE A 84 -3.76 -9.97 -28.12
N MET A 85 -2.91 -10.84 -28.60
CA MET A 85 -2.19 -10.69 -29.84
C MET A 85 -2.79 -11.61 -30.89
N THR A 86 -3.26 -11.04 -32.00
CA THR A 86 -3.96 -11.76 -33.07
C THR A 86 -3.29 -11.55 -34.43
N GLU A 87 -3.39 -12.53 -35.33
CA GLU A 87 -2.90 -12.39 -36.72
C GLU A 87 -3.94 -11.72 -37.63
N LYS A 88 -5.20 -12.06 -37.41
CA LYS A 88 -6.32 -11.59 -38.23
C LYS A 88 -6.97 -10.37 -37.59
N ARG A 89 -7.31 -9.41 -38.45
CA ARG A 89 -8.18 -8.30 -38.07
C ARG A 89 -9.60 -8.69 -38.40
N SER A 90 -10.40 -9.00 -37.37
CA SER A 90 -11.80 -9.30 -37.50
C SER A 90 -12.50 -8.71 -36.29
N GLU A 91 -13.61 -8.03 -36.50
CA GLU A 91 -14.40 -7.41 -35.45
C GLU A 91 -14.95 -8.48 -34.50
N GLU A 92 -15.43 -9.61 -35.04
CA GLU A 92 -15.90 -10.75 -34.27
C GLU A 92 -14.81 -11.35 -33.35
N LEU A 93 -13.58 -11.39 -33.84
CA LEU A 93 -12.44 -11.92 -33.07
C LEU A 93 -12.01 -10.93 -31.99
N ASP A 94 -12.08 -9.66 -32.28
CA ASP A 94 -11.78 -8.61 -31.29
C ASP A 94 -12.85 -8.62 -30.18
N GLU A 95 -14.12 -8.78 -30.52
CA GLU A 95 -15.22 -8.96 -29.57
C GLU A 95 -15.01 -10.20 -28.68
N GLU A 96 -14.67 -11.37 -29.27
CA GLU A 96 -14.33 -12.58 -28.50
C GLU A 96 -13.17 -12.32 -27.52
N CYS A 97 -12.15 -11.61 -27.94
CA CYS A 97 -11.03 -11.24 -27.06
C CYS A 97 -11.50 -10.37 -25.89
N TYR A 98 -12.36 -9.38 -26.12
CA TYR A 98 -12.88 -8.51 -25.06
C TYR A 98 -13.78 -9.27 -24.10
N GLU A 99 -14.62 -10.20 -24.58
CA GLU A 99 -15.43 -11.07 -23.75
C GLU A 99 -14.57 -11.98 -22.85
N LYS A 100 -13.39 -12.40 -23.32
CA LYS A 100 -12.42 -13.16 -22.54
C LYS A 100 -11.57 -12.31 -21.59
N GLY A 101 -11.87 -11.01 -21.51
CA GLY A 101 -11.25 -10.09 -20.54
C GLY A 101 -10.01 -9.35 -21.07
N ALA A 102 -9.87 -9.21 -22.38
CA ALA A 102 -8.85 -8.35 -22.96
C ALA A 102 -9.08 -6.88 -22.56
N THR A 103 -8.01 -6.19 -22.24
CA THR A 103 -8.00 -4.73 -22.12
C THR A 103 -7.79 -4.08 -23.50
N VAL A 104 -6.97 -4.71 -24.33
CA VAL A 104 -6.65 -4.27 -25.68
C VAL A 104 -6.34 -5.47 -26.57
N VAL A 105 -6.73 -5.39 -27.84
CA VAL A 105 -6.31 -6.33 -28.90
C VAL A 105 -5.26 -5.68 -29.77
N VAL A 106 -4.17 -6.40 -30.04
CA VAL A 106 -3.05 -5.96 -30.87
C VAL A 106 -2.85 -6.96 -32.02
N HIS A 107 -2.70 -6.45 -33.22
CA HIS A 107 -2.52 -7.29 -34.39
C HIS A 107 -1.04 -7.45 -34.77
N LYS A 108 -0.68 -8.66 -35.17
CA LYS A 108 0.65 -8.99 -35.70
C LYS A 108 0.79 -8.47 -37.17
N PRO A 109 2.00 -8.15 -37.60
CA PRO A 109 3.22 -7.98 -36.83
C PRO A 109 3.16 -6.72 -35.97
N PHE A 110 3.89 -6.68 -34.87
CA PHE A 110 3.92 -5.50 -34.01
C PHE A 110 4.40 -4.27 -34.76
N SER A 111 3.49 -3.34 -34.97
CA SER A 111 3.84 -2.02 -35.43
C SER A 111 4.44 -1.18 -34.30
N ARG A 112 5.19 -0.12 -34.68
CA ARG A 112 5.66 0.87 -33.70
C ARG A 112 4.50 1.45 -32.87
N ALA A 113 3.35 1.71 -33.51
CA ALA A 113 2.15 2.18 -32.79
C ALA A 113 1.60 1.14 -31.80
N GLY A 114 1.66 -0.16 -32.14
CA GLY A 114 1.28 -1.24 -31.22
C GLY A 114 2.16 -1.28 -29.98
N ILE A 115 3.48 -1.16 -30.14
CA ILE A 115 4.43 -1.11 -29.03
C ILE A 115 4.15 0.12 -28.15
N MET A 116 4.00 1.30 -28.73
CA MET A 116 3.66 2.51 -27.97
C MET A 116 2.34 2.37 -27.18
N ARG A 117 1.34 1.67 -27.72
CA ARG A 117 0.09 1.39 -27.02
C ARG A 117 0.32 0.48 -25.81
N ILE A 118 1.12 -0.56 -25.97
CA ILE A 118 1.51 -1.47 -24.89
C ILE A 118 2.20 -0.69 -23.77
N GLU A 119 3.21 0.09 -24.11
CA GLU A 119 3.94 0.93 -23.15
C GLU A 119 3.02 1.88 -22.40
N ARG A 120 2.20 2.63 -23.13
CA ARG A 120 1.27 3.60 -22.53
C ARG A 120 0.32 2.93 -21.53
N THR A 121 -0.24 1.77 -21.87
CA THR A 121 -1.17 1.07 -20.98
C THR A 121 -0.47 0.53 -19.75
N ALA A 122 0.76 -0.02 -19.88
CA ALA A 122 1.56 -0.47 -18.75
C ALA A 122 1.87 0.69 -17.80
N TRP A 123 2.29 1.84 -18.32
CA TRP A 123 2.56 3.04 -17.54
C TRP A 123 1.31 3.56 -16.80
N GLN A 124 0.17 3.59 -17.47
CA GLN A 124 -1.10 4.02 -16.87
C GLN A 124 -1.50 3.10 -15.72
N HIS A 125 -1.38 1.80 -15.91
CA HIS A 125 -1.68 0.83 -14.85
C HIS A 125 -0.76 1.00 -13.65
N GLU A 126 0.55 1.13 -13.87
CA GLU A 126 1.52 1.33 -12.80
C GLU A 126 1.29 2.64 -12.04
N ALA A 127 1.00 3.72 -12.76
CA ALA A 127 0.66 5.00 -12.16
C ALA A 127 -0.60 4.91 -11.27
N THR A 128 -1.66 4.23 -11.75
CA THR A 128 -2.89 4.02 -10.98
C THR A 128 -2.62 3.20 -9.72
N LYS A 129 -1.87 2.11 -9.84
CA LYS A 129 -1.49 1.26 -8.70
C LYS A 129 -0.69 2.03 -7.65
N ASN A 130 0.29 2.82 -8.07
CA ASN A 130 1.08 3.64 -7.17
C ASN A 130 0.23 4.71 -6.47
N TYR A 131 -0.74 5.29 -7.17
CA TYR A 131 -1.67 6.25 -6.61
C TYR A 131 -2.59 5.60 -5.55
N GLU A 132 -3.10 4.41 -5.80
CA GLU A 132 -3.92 3.64 -4.84
C GLU A 132 -3.12 3.32 -3.57
N ILE A 133 -1.87 2.87 -3.71
CA ILE A 133 -0.98 2.60 -2.58
C ILE A 133 -0.75 3.88 -1.76
N MET A 134 -0.52 5.01 -2.42
CA MET A 134 -0.34 6.30 -1.76
C MET A 134 -1.59 6.73 -0.99
N LEU A 135 -2.78 6.58 -1.58
CA LEU A 135 -4.06 6.89 -0.93
C LEU A 135 -4.28 6.01 0.31
N GLN A 136 -4.01 4.71 0.22
CA GLN A 136 -4.13 3.80 1.36
C GLN A 136 -3.18 4.21 2.50
N LYS A 137 -1.94 4.56 2.18
CA LYS A 137 -0.99 5.05 3.16
C LYS A 137 -1.47 6.33 3.84
N GLN A 138 -1.91 7.32 3.06
CA GLN A 138 -2.44 8.58 3.60
C GLN A 138 -3.67 8.36 4.50
N ALA A 139 -4.55 7.42 4.13
CA ALA A 139 -5.71 7.07 4.95
C ALA A 139 -5.27 6.47 6.30
N GLY A 140 -4.25 5.60 6.30
CA GLY A 140 -3.65 5.04 7.52
C GLY A 140 -3.05 6.12 8.41
N ASP A 141 -2.20 6.99 7.85
CA ASP A 141 -1.55 8.09 8.57
C ASP A 141 -2.58 9.04 9.19
N LEU A 142 -3.68 9.33 8.47
CA LEU A 142 -4.78 10.16 8.97
C LEU A 142 -5.51 9.49 10.14
N GLN A 143 -5.72 8.18 10.09
CA GLN A 143 -6.37 7.44 11.17
C GLN A 143 -5.51 7.42 12.42
N GLU A 144 -4.21 7.21 12.29
CA GLU A 144 -3.25 7.26 13.39
C GLU A 144 -3.22 8.67 14.02
N ALA A 145 -3.15 9.72 13.20
CA ALA A 145 -3.19 11.10 13.69
C ALA A 145 -4.47 11.42 14.48
N LYS A 146 -5.63 10.95 14.02
CA LYS A 146 -6.91 11.11 14.74
C LYS A 146 -6.90 10.41 16.10
N GLU A 147 -6.33 9.22 16.19
CA GLU A 147 -6.23 8.50 17.46
C GLU A 147 -5.27 9.19 18.44
N ILE A 148 -4.14 9.70 17.97
CA ILE A 148 -3.21 10.51 18.78
C ILE A 148 -3.92 11.75 19.33
N ILE A 149 -4.67 12.48 18.50
CA ILE A 149 -5.44 13.66 18.95
C ILE A 149 -6.47 13.28 20.02
N ARG A 150 -7.18 12.16 19.81
CA ARG A 150 -8.17 11.66 20.76
C ARG A 150 -7.53 11.32 22.12
N LEU A 151 -6.41 10.59 22.09
CA LEU A 151 -5.69 10.22 23.32
C LEU A 151 -5.13 11.44 24.06
N ASN A 152 -4.56 12.40 23.32
CA ASN A 152 -4.09 13.66 23.93
C ASN A 152 -5.23 14.44 24.59
N LYS A 153 -6.39 14.52 23.94
CA LYS A 153 -7.56 15.18 24.55
C LYS A 153 -8.02 14.47 25.84
N GLN A 154 -7.99 13.13 25.86
CA GLN A 154 -8.30 12.37 27.08
C GLN A 154 -7.28 12.62 28.20
N LEU A 155 -5.99 12.64 27.86
CA LEU A 155 -4.92 12.95 28.82
C LEU A 155 -5.08 14.36 29.40
N GLN A 156 -5.32 15.36 28.55
CA GLN A 156 -5.57 16.73 28.99
C GLN A 156 -6.76 16.81 29.97
N SER A 157 -7.88 16.16 29.63
CA SER A 157 -9.07 16.14 30.51
C SER A 157 -8.78 15.49 31.85
N ARG A 158 -8.01 14.39 31.86
CA ARG A 158 -7.61 13.72 33.12
C ARG A 158 -6.66 14.59 33.94
N ASN A 159 -5.69 15.25 33.32
CA ASN A 159 -4.79 16.16 34.00
C ASN A 159 -5.56 17.35 34.60
N GLN A 160 -6.48 17.95 33.84
CA GLN A 160 -7.35 19.02 34.36
C GLN A 160 -8.16 18.58 35.59
N LEU A 161 -8.73 17.37 35.56
CA LEU A 161 -9.46 16.81 36.68
C LEU A 161 -8.55 16.61 37.89
N LEU A 162 -7.34 16.11 37.70
CA LEU A 162 -6.36 15.97 38.76
C LEU A 162 -5.99 17.32 39.39
N HIS A 163 -5.71 18.34 38.57
CA HIS A 163 -5.47 19.71 39.04
C HIS A 163 -6.66 20.28 39.82
N GLN A 164 -7.89 20.04 39.39
CA GLN A 164 -9.09 20.50 40.13
C GLN A 164 -9.25 19.80 41.48
N ILE A 165 -8.96 18.51 41.57
CA ILE A 165 -9.09 17.75 42.81
C ILE A 165 -7.96 18.13 43.79
N PHE A 166 -6.73 18.09 43.35
CA PHE A 166 -5.56 18.32 44.18
C PHE A 166 -5.26 19.78 44.45
N GLY A 167 -5.60 20.69 43.53
CA GLY A 167 -5.42 22.14 43.71
C GLY A 167 -6.22 22.75 44.84
N ARG A 168 -7.22 22.00 45.40
CA ARG A 168 -7.91 22.40 46.61
C ARG A 168 -7.09 22.17 47.90
N TYR A 169 -6.11 21.28 47.86
CA TYR A 169 -5.33 20.85 49.01
C TYR A 169 -3.84 21.21 48.87
N PHE A 170 -3.35 21.38 47.63
CA PHE A 170 -1.94 21.64 47.33
C PHE A 170 -1.84 22.84 46.38
N SER A 171 -0.71 23.53 46.43
CA SER A 171 -0.43 24.57 45.42
C SER A 171 -0.14 23.93 44.07
N ASP A 172 -0.40 24.67 42.99
CA ASP A 172 -0.22 24.19 41.61
C ASP A 172 1.20 23.65 41.35
N ASN A 173 2.23 24.30 41.90
CA ASN A 173 3.62 23.85 41.81
C ASN A 173 3.87 22.46 42.43
N VAL A 174 3.12 22.10 43.46
CA VAL A 174 3.24 20.77 44.08
C VAL A 174 2.51 19.73 43.28
N VAL A 175 1.36 20.08 42.68
CA VAL A 175 0.61 19.19 41.80
C VAL A 175 1.43 18.89 40.54
N ASP A 176 2.02 19.90 39.92
CA ASP A 176 2.88 19.73 38.75
C ASP A 176 4.08 18.85 39.04
N SER A 177 4.77 19.10 40.18
CA SER A 177 5.90 18.26 40.62
C SER A 177 5.54 16.79 40.82
N ILE A 178 4.33 16.51 41.32
CA ILE A 178 3.85 15.11 41.53
C ILE A 178 3.51 14.45 40.18
N LEU A 179 2.96 15.22 39.22
CA LEU A 179 2.55 14.71 37.91
C LEU A 179 3.76 14.52 36.96
N GLU A 180 4.80 15.36 37.09
CA GLU A 180 6.00 15.28 36.26
C GLU A 180 6.97 14.18 36.72
N ASP A 181 7.02 13.87 38.04
CA ASP A 181 7.83 12.78 38.55
C ASP A 181 6.98 11.62 39.08
N PRO A 182 6.78 10.56 38.28
CA PRO A 182 6.03 9.37 38.70
C PRO A 182 6.64 8.66 39.92
N LYS A 183 7.89 8.93 40.24
CA LYS A 183 8.60 8.43 41.43
C LYS A 183 8.57 9.42 42.60
N GLY A 184 8.17 10.65 42.34
CA GLY A 184 8.15 11.74 43.34
C GLY A 184 7.13 11.59 44.47
N ALA A 185 6.23 10.60 44.35
CA ALA A 185 5.31 10.23 45.44
C ALA A 185 5.93 9.24 46.44
N VAL A 186 7.24 9.19 46.55
CA VAL A 186 7.90 8.47 47.67
C VAL A 186 7.59 9.23 48.94
N ILE A 187 6.77 8.60 49.82
CA ILE A 187 6.49 9.10 51.16
C ILE A 187 7.83 9.22 51.91
N GLY A 188 8.41 10.40 51.87
CA GLY A 188 9.66 10.72 52.55
C GLY A 188 9.76 12.21 52.76
N GLY A 189 10.06 12.65 53.97
CA GLY A 189 10.30 14.05 54.25
C GLY A 189 11.74 14.46 53.95
N GLU A 190 11.94 15.67 53.46
CA GLU A 190 13.26 16.26 53.29
C GLU A 190 13.62 17.08 54.54
N LYS A 191 14.81 16.84 55.08
CA LYS A 191 15.28 17.54 56.27
C LYS A 191 15.85 18.90 55.84
N ARG A 192 15.05 19.97 56.07
CA ARG A 192 15.47 21.37 55.78
C ARG A 192 15.61 22.18 57.05
N LYS A 193 16.61 23.04 57.11
CA LYS A 193 16.70 24.07 58.16
C LYS A 193 15.75 25.20 57.78
N LEU A 194 14.72 25.41 58.58
CA LEU A 194 13.75 26.47 58.43
C LEU A 194 13.83 27.44 59.62
N THR A 195 13.69 28.71 59.33
CA THR A 195 13.45 29.73 60.36
C THR A 195 11.94 29.99 60.46
N VAL A 196 11.34 29.67 61.56
CA VAL A 196 9.90 29.86 61.79
C VAL A 196 9.76 31.10 62.69
N MET A 197 9.04 32.13 62.22
CA MET A 197 8.65 33.28 62.98
C MET A 197 7.18 33.13 63.36
N MET A 198 6.88 33.15 64.65
CA MET A 198 5.52 33.23 65.20
C MET A 198 5.30 34.62 65.76
N ALA A 199 4.27 35.31 65.27
CA ALA A 199 3.83 36.62 65.74
C ALA A 199 2.35 36.53 66.18
N ASP A 200 2.05 37.05 67.35
CA ASP A 200 0.68 37.11 67.87
C ASP A 200 0.35 38.55 68.25
N LEU A 201 -0.89 38.96 67.93
CA LEU A 201 -1.41 40.30 68.29
C LEU A 201 -2.17 40.22 69.61
N ARG A 202 -1.56 40.74 70.64
CA ARG A 202 -2.23 40.82 71.95
C ARG A 202 -3.42 41.79 71.89
N GLY A 203 -4.58 41.33 72.37
CA GLY A 203 -5.78 42.18 72.46
C GLY A 203 -6.77 42.02 71.31
N PHE A 204 -6.57 41.11 70.41
CA PHE A 204 -7.49 40.85 69.26
C PHE A 204 -8.89 40.34 69.76
N THR A 205 -9.00 39.75 70.90
CA THR A 205 -10.24 39.26 71.55
C THR A 205 -11.01 40.32 72.33
N ALA A 206 -10.49 41.54 72.36
CA ALA A 206 -11.14 42.61 73.16
C ALA A 206 -11.70 43.75 72.27
N MET A 207 -11.78 43.54 70.92
CA MET A 207 -12.49 44.38 69.95
C MET A 207 -13.83 43.77 69.53
#